data_94854f398ae93c0da9a386bc362bd487
#
_entry.id   94854f398ae93c0da9a386bc362bd487
#
_cell.length_a   1.000
_cell.length_b   1.000
_cell.length_c   1.000
_cell.angle_alpha   90.00
_cell.angle_beta   90.00
_cell.angle_gamma   90.00
#
_symmetry.space_group_name_H-M   'P 1'
#
loop_
_entity.id
_entity.type
_entity.pdbx_description
1 polymer ?
#
loop_
_entity_poly.entity_id
_entity_poly.type
_entity_poly.pdbx_seq_one_letter_code
_entity_poly.pdbx_strand_id
1 'polypeptide(L)'
;MIPILTCKGLTKRYGNKTALDGIDLTLHAGRIIGLLGPNGSGKTTLLKLANGLLSPTSGEILVAGRTPGEAADSAQAIHLYPPGVQSKAAVSYLPERTYLSDWMRVNDLLDFFSDFYADFDRDRALDMLTRLKLERTDRIKSLSKGNKEKVQLITVMSREAQLYLLDEPIGGVDPAARDYILNTILTNYRENATIVISTHLIADVERILDEVVFIRDGQVLRTGQVDALREEEGKSLDALFREVFKC
;
A
#
# COMPACT_ATOMS: atom_id res chain seq x y z
N MET A 1 -0.71 15.99 14.46
CA MET A 1 -0.73 15.15 13.23
C MET A 1 -1.99 14.29 13.28
N ILE A 2 -2.68 14.13 12.15
CA ILE A 2 -3.96 13.39 12.07
C ILE A 2 -3.64 11.91 11.82
N PRO A 3 -4.13 10.97 12.66
CA PRO A 3 -3.91 9.55 12.44
C PRO A 3 -4.70 9.06 11.22
N ILE A 4 -4.10 8.17 10.41
CA ILE A 4 -4.71 7.51 9.24
C ILE A 4 -4.93 6.01 9.48
N LEU A 5 -4.11 5.42 10.33
CA LEU A 5 -4.19 4.03 10.77
C LEU A 5 -3.68 3.93 12.20
N THR A 6 -4.39 3.18 13.05
CA THR A 6 -3.96 2.90 14.43
C THR A 6 -4.10 1.41 14.74
N CYS A 7 -3.12 0.86 15.43
CA CYS A 7 -3.15 -0.50 15.98
C CYS A 7 -2.92 -0.42 17.50
N LYS A 8 -3.68 -1.21 18.29
CA LYS A 8 -3.53 -1.33 19.74
C LYS A 8 -3.49 -2.81 20.11
N GLY A 9 -2.34 -3.26 20.58
CA GLY A 9 -2.10 -4.65 20.95
C GLY A 9 -2.43 -5.64 19.83
N LEU A 10 -2.29 -5.23 18.56
CA LEU A 10 -2.74 -5.97 17.40
C LEU A 10 -1.97 -7.29 17.24
N THR A 11 -2.69 -8.40 17.32
CA THR A 11 -2.11 -9.74 17.20
C THR A 11 -2.81 -10.54 16.11
N LYS A 12 -2.01 -11.26 15.30
CA LYS A 12 -2.52 -12.22 14.33
C LYS A 12 -1.76 -13.53 14.40
N ARG A 13 -2.52 -14.61 14.61
CA ARG A 13 -2.00 -15.98 14.62
C ARG A 13 -2.61 -16.82 13.51
N TYR A 14 -1.83 -17.73 12.98
CA TYR A 14 -2.23 -18.76 12.02
C TYR A 14 -1.86 -20.13 12.63
N GLY A 15 -2.81 -20.78 13.28
CA GLY A 15 -2.53 -21.96 14.09
C GLY A 15 -1.46 -21.64 15.16
N ASN A 16 -0.34 -22.33 15.12
CA ASN A 16 0.78 -22.15 16.07
C ASN A 16 1.75 -21.01 15.67
N LYS A 17 1.59 -20.41 14.49
CA LYS A 17 2.47 -19.33 14.03
C LYS A 17 1.87 -17.97 14.37
N THR A 18 2.59 -17.18 15.16
CA THR A 18 2.27 -15.76 15.37
C THR A 18 2.89 -14.94 14.25
N ALA A 19 2.07 -14.23 13.49
CA ALA A 19 2.50 -13.38 12.38
C ALA A 19 2.61 -11.91 12.78
N LEU A 20 1.78 -11.46 13.73
CA LEU A 20 1.87 -10.17 14.41
C LEU A 20 1.65 -10.42 15.90
N ASP A 21 2.46 -9.77 16.74
CA ASP A 21 2.51 -10.02 18.17
C ASP A 21 2.42 -8.71 18.97
N GLY A 22 1.18 -8.32 19.30
CA GLY A 22 0.92 -7.18 20.19
C GLY A 22 1.37 -5.82 19.61
N ILE A 23 1.17 -5.57 18.31
CA ILE A 23 1.61 -4.34 17.66
C ILE A 23 0.82 -3.13 18.17
N ASP A 24 1.53 -2.13 18.70
CA ASP A 24 1.08 -0.76 18.89
C ASP A 24 1.71 0.14 17.84
N LEU A 25 0.89 0.75 16.97
CA LEU A 25 1.36 1.55 15.84
C LEU A 25 0.34 2.64 15.50
N THR A 26 0.83 3.86 15.25
CA THR A 26 0.02 4.95 14.70
C THR A 26 0.73 5.50 13.46
N LEU A 27 0.07 5.48 12.31
CA LEU A 27 0.51 6.13 11.09
C LEU A 27 -0.27 7.42 10.90
N HIS A 28 0.41 8.47 10.39
CA HIS A 28 -0.18 9.79 10.21
C HIS A 28 -0.41 10.12 8.73
N ALA A 29 -1.43 10.94 8.48
CA ALA A 29 -1.84 11.33 7.15
C ALA A 29 -0.84 12.21 6.41
N GLY A 30 -0.89 12.19 5.06
CA GLY A 30 -0.13 13.06 4.18
C GLY A 30 1.36 12.69 4.07
N ARG A 31 1.70 11.40 4.16
CA ARG A 31 3.08 10.90 4.15
C ARG A 31 3.24 9.66 3.29
N ILE A 32 4.44 9.46 2.77
CA ILE A 32 4.88 8.20 2.15
C ILE A 32 5.66 7.42 3.22
N ILE A 33 5.10 6.29 3.64
CA ILE A 33 5.58 5.50 4.78
C ILE A 33 6.12 4.16 4.29
N GLY A 34 7.38 3.86 4.60
CA GLY A 34 7.98 2.56 4.33
C GLY A 34 7.68 1.57 5.46
N LEU A 35 6.97 0.49 5.17
CA LEU A 35 6.84 -0.66 6.06
C LEU A 35 7.94 -1.67 5.68
N LEU A 36 9.06 -1.63 6.40
CA LEU A 36 10.31 -2.27 6.02
C LEU A 36 10.62 -3.47 6.90
N GLY A 37 11.07 -4.55 6.31
CA GLY A 37 11.44 -5.76 7.05
C GLY A 37 11.71 -6.95 6.12
N PRO A 38 12.37 -7.99 6.60
CA PRO A 38 12.63 -9.20 5.83
C PRO A 38 11.35 -9.93 5.44
N ASN A 39 11.46 -10.89 4.53
CA ASN A 39 10.34 -11.75 4.17
C ASN A 39 9.87 -12.55 5.39
N GLY A 40 8.54 -12.60 5.58
CA GLY A 40 7.92 -13.27 6.72
C GLY A 40 7.85 -12.43 8.01
N SER A 41 8.30 -11.18 8.03
CA SER A 41 8.27 -10.30 9.21
C SER A 41 6.87 -9.85 9.65
N GLY A 42 5.83 -10.04 8.82
CA GLY A 42 4.45 -9.66 9.13
C GLY A 42 3.87 -8.52 8.29
N LYS A 43 4.64 -7.87 7.39
CA LYS A 43 4.22 -6.73 6.55
C LYS A 43 2.90 -6.99 5.81
N THR A 44 2.85 -8.01 4.97
CA THR A 44 1.65 -8.41 4.21
C THR A 44 0.47 -8.73 5.14
N THR A 45 0.72 -9.32 6.31
CA THR A 45 -0.34 -9.61 7.29
C THR A 45 -0.93 -8.31 7.84
N LEU A 46 -0.10 -7.33 8.19
CA LEU A 46 -0.55 -6.02 8.66
C LEU A 46 -1.38 -5.29 7.59
N LEU A 47 -0.89 -5.25 6.34
CA LEU A 47 -1.63 -4.64 5.23
C LEU A 47 -2.98 -5.32 4.96
N LYS A 48 -3.03 -6.65 5.02
CA LYS A 48 -4.29 -7.41 4.86
C LYS A 48 -5.28 -7.17 6.00
N LEU A 49 -4.82 -7.01 7.23
CA LEU A 49 -5.67 -6.61 8.36
C LEU A 49 -6.20 -5.19 8.16
N ALA A 50 -5.34 -4.25 7.78
CA ALA A 50 -5.73 -2.86 7.50
C ALA A 50 -6.77 -2.77 6.37
N ASN A 51 -6.66 -3.60 5.34
CA ASN A 51 -7.62 -3.66 4.23
C ASN A 51 -8.88 -4.51 4.54
N GLY A 52 -8.97 -5.13 5.73
CA GLY A 52 -10.12 -5.98 6.11
C GLY A 52 -10.21 -7.31 5.37
N LEU A 53 -9.11 -7.79 4.77
CA LEU A 53 -9.00 -9.13 4.19
C LEU A 53 -8.74 -10.21 5.24
N LEU A 54 -8.33 -9.80 6.42
CA LEU A 54 -8.11 -10.65 7.59
C LEU A 54 -8.73 -9.98 8.81
N SER A 55 -9.15 -10.80 9.78
CA SER A 55 -9.54 -10.33 11.11
C SER A 55 -8.41 -10.56 12.11
N PRO A 56 -8.19 -9.66 13.08
CA PRO A 56 -7.21 -9.88 14.14
C PRO A 56 -7.59 -11.08 15.00
N THR A 57 -6.59 -11.70 15.63
CA THR A 57 -6.81 -12.71 16.67
C THR A 57 -7.12 -12.04 17.99
N SER A 58 -6.45 -10.92 18.29
CA SER A 58 -6.74 -10.03 19.44
C SER A 58 -6.21 -8.63 19.15
N GLY A 59 -6.57 -7.66 20.01
CA GLY A 59 -6.25 -6.26 19.81
C GLY A 59 -7.17 -5.59 18.79
N GLU A 60 -6.85 -4.35 18.44
CA GLU A 60 -7.68 -3.49 17.60
C GLU A 60 -6.87 -2.89 16.46
N ILE A 61 -7.50 -2.72 15.32
CA ILE A 61 -7.01 -1.91 14.20
C ILE A 61 -8.12 -0.99 13.72
N LEU A 62 -7.80 0.29 13.57
CA LEU A 62 -8.68 1.30 12.98
C LEU A 62 -7.97 1.95 11.81
N VAL A 63 -8.71 2.22 10.73
CA VAL A 63 -8.18 2.73 9.47
C VAL A 63 -9.09 3.84 8.95
N ALA A 64 -8.51 4.78 8.21
CA ALA A 64 -9.28 5.81 7.52
C ALA A 64 -10.47 5.24 6.75
N GLY A 65 -11.58 5.91 6.84
CA GLY A 65 -12.81 5.51 6.16
C GLY A 65 -13.69 6.70 5.84
N ARG A 66 -14.65 6.46 4.92
CA ARG A 66 -15.70 7.40 4.54
C ARG A 66 -17.06 6.76 4.68
N THR A 67 -18.09 7.56 4.93
CA THR A 67 -19.46 7.11 4.80
C THR A 67 -19.74 6.82 3.31
N PRO A 68 -20.34 5.68 2.95
CA PRO A 68 -20.72 5.43 1.56
C PRO A 68 -21.60 6.56 1.00
N GLY A 69 -21.21 7.13 -0.16
CA GLY A 69 -21.88 8.24 -0.80
C GLY A 69 -21.32 9.63 -0.48
N GLU A 70 -20.39 9.76 0.45
CA GLU A 70 -19.64 11.02 0.63
C GLU A 70 -18.64 11.22 -0.51
N ALA A 71 -18.64 12.45 -1.06
CA ALA A 71 -17.71 12.82 -2.11
C ALA A 71 -16.27 12.77 -1.62
N ALA A 72 -15.36 12.39 -2.52
CA ALA A 72 -13.92 12.32 -2.23
C ALA A 72 -13.34 13.70 -1.81
N ASP A 73 -13.95 14.78 -2.27
CA ASP A 73 -13.51 16.18 -2.06
C ASP A 73 -13.87 16.78 -0.71
N SER A 74 -14.59 16.09 0.14
CA SER A 74 -14.78 16.63 1.48
C SER A 74 -13.41 16.69 2.16
N ALA A 75 -12.82 17.90 2.23
CA ALA A 75 -11.60 18.23 2.97
C ALA A 75 -11.81 18.08 4.50
N GLN A 76 -12.59 17.09 4.89
CA GLN A 76 -13.06 16.87 6.24
C GLN A 76 -12.17 15.89 6.98
N ALA A 77 -12.27 15.98 8.29
CA ALA A 77 -11.52 15.18 9.24
C ALA A 77 -11.46 13.69 8.83
N ILE A 78 -10.27 13.12 8.85
CA ILE A 78 -10.09 11.67 8.69
C ILE A 78 -10.77 11.01 9.89
N HIS A 79 -11.77 10.20 9.60
CA HIS A 79 -12.41 9.35 10.59
C HIS A 79 -11.84 7.94 10.50
N LEU A 80 -11.56 7.34 11.65
CA LEU A 80 -11.04 5.98 11.73
C LEU A 80 -12.18 5.01 12.02
N TYR A 81 -12.22 3.92 11.27
CA TYR A 81 -13.20 2.84 11.39
C TYR A 81 -12.50 1.48 11.50
N PRO A 82 -13.12 0.49 12.13
CA PRO A 82 -12.72 -0.89 11.94
C PRO A 82 -12.71 -1.23 10.44
N PRO A 83 -11.77 -2.07 9.96
CA PRO A 83 -11.72 -2.47 8.56
C PRO A 83 -13.05 -3.09 8.09
N GLY A 84 -13.69 -2.46 7.10
CA GLY A 84 -15.01 -2.83 6.60
C GLY A 84 -15.45 -1.95 5.44
N VAL A 85 -16.76 -1.72 5.30
CA VAL A 85 -17.34 -0.96 4.19
C VAL A 85 -16.79 0.48 4.15
N GLN A 86 -16.76 1.17 5.29
CA GLN A 86 -16.28 2.56 5.38
C GLN A 86 -14.81 2.68 5.03
N SER A 87 -13.95 1.77 5.54
CA SER A 87 -12.53 1.79 5.23
C SER A 87 -12.26 1.46 3.77
N LYS A 88 -13.00 0.51 3.16
CA LYS A 88 -12.84 0.18 1.73
C LYS A 88 -13.20 1.33 0.80
N ALA A 89 -14.07 2.24 1.23
CA ALA A 89 -14.36 3.47 0.48
C ALA A 89 -13.20 4.48 0.47
N ALA A 90 -12.25 4.38 1.40
CA ALA A 90 -11.13 5.32 1.55
C ALA A 90 -9.75 4.69 1.33
N VAL A 91 -9.67 3.36 1.29
CA VAL A 91 -8.41 2.60 1.16
C VAL A 91 -8.32 1.97 -0.23
N SER A 92 -7.17 2.14 -0.88
CA SER A 92 -6.81 1.42 -2.10
C SER A 92 -5.67 0.44 -1.79
N TYR A 93 -5.78 -0.82 -2.23
CA TYR A 93 -4.83 -1.87 -1.88
C TYR A 93 -4.26 -2.56 -3.10
N LEU A 94 -2.94 -2.56 -3.21
CA LEU A 94 -2.18 -3.34 -4.19
C LEU A 94 -1.58 -4.58 -3.49
N PRO A 95 -2.07 -5.78 -3.72
CA PRO A 95 -1.45 -6.99 -3.17
C PRO A 95 -0.22 -7.41 -3.98
N GLU A 96 0.72 -8.10 -3.31
CA GLU A 96 1.94 -8.67 -3.91
C GLU A 96 1.64 -9.55 -5.14
N ARG A 97 0.54 -10.30 -5.12
CA ARG A 97 0.16 -11.18 -6.23
C ARG A 97 -1.01 -10.61 -7.02
N THR A 98 -0.96 -10.78 -8.33
CA THR A 98 -2.08 -10.41 -9.19
C THR A 98 -3.32 -11.24 -8.88
N TYR A 99 -4.47 -10.54 -8.81
CA TYR A 99 -5.80 -11.12 -8.57
C TYR A 99 -6.74 -10.93 -9.78
N LEU A 100 -6.20 -10.41 -10.89
CA LEU A 100 -6.99 -10.05 -12.06
C LEU A 100 -7.62 -11.30 -12.71
N SER A 101 -8.90 -11.20 -13.06
CA SER A 101 -9.64 -12.29 -13.71
C SER A 101 -9.21 -12.46 -15.16
N ASP A 102 -8.66 -13.61 -15.52
CA ASP A 102 -8.09 -13.90 -16.83
C ASP A 102 -9.09 -13.80 -18.00
N TRP A 103 -10.39 -13.96 -17.75
CA TRP A 103 -11.44 -13.89 -18.78
C TRP A 103 -11.80 -12.46 -19.18
N MET A 104 -11.49 -11.46 -18.34
CA MET A 104 -11.80 -10.04 -18.60
C MET A 104 -10.84 -9.44 -19.63
N ARG A 105 -11.33 -8.40 -20.33
CA ARG A 105 -10.48 -7.45 -21.03
C ARG A 105 -10.06 -6.34 -20.07
N VAL A 106 -9.01 -5.60 -20.42
CA VAL A 106 -8.56 -4.44 -19.63
C VAL A 106 -9.71 -3.42 -19.46
N ASN A 107 -10.47 -3.14 -20.54
CA ASN A 107 -11.60 -2.23 -20.45
C ASN A 107 -12.71 -2.73 -19.51
N ASP A 108 -13.04 -4.03 -19.57
CA ASP A 108 -14.06 -4.63 -18.70
C ASP A 108 -13.66 -4.48 -17.20
N LEU A 109 -12.37 -4.59 -16.94
CA LEU A 109 -11.81 -4.39 -15.60
C LEU A 109 -11.97 -2.92 -15.14
N LEU A 110 -11.69 -1.94 -16.02
CA LEU A 110 -11.89 -0.53 -15.69
C LEU A 110 -13.37 -0.22 -15.47
N ASP A 111 -14.27 -0.76 -16.28
CA ASP A 111 -15.71 -0.62 -16.10
C ASP A 111 -16.15 -1.20 -14.76
N PHE A 112 -15.67 -2.41 -14.41
CA PHE A 112 -15.93 -3.03 -13.10
C PHE A 112 -15.47 -2.15 -11.93
N PHE A 113 -14.28 -1.55 -12.02
CA PHE A 113 -13.78 -0.66 -10.96
C PHE A 113 -14.60 0.64 -10.87
N SER A 114 -15.03 1.19 -12.01
CA SER A 114 -15.89 2.38 -12.06
C SER A 114 -17.26 2.12 -11.43
N ASP A 115 -17.83 0.93 -11.65
CA ASP A 115 -19.13 0.55 -11.09
C ASP A 115 -19.03 0.27 -9.57
N PHE A 116 -17.88 -0.27 -9.12
CA PHE A 116 -17.71 -0.69 -7.74
C PHE A 116 -17.20 0.41 -6.80
N TYR A 117 -16.37 1.32 -7.32
CA TYR A 117 -15.75 2.39 -6.55
C TYR A 117 -16.16 3.77 -7.09
N ALA A 118 -16.96 4.50 -6.33
CA ALA A 118 -17.40 5.84 -6.70
C ALA A 118 -16.26 6.87 -6.85
N ASP A 119 -15.08 6.56 -6.28
CA ASP A 119 -13.86 7.37 -6.34
C ASP A 119 -12.86 6.88 -7.40
N PHE A 120 -13.30 6.05 -8.36
CA PHE A 120 -12.45 5.58 -9.44
C PHE A 120 -12.40 6.60 -10.58
N ASP A 121 -11.24 7.13 -10.86
CA ASP A 121 -10.96 8.04 -11.96
C ASP A 121 -10.62 7.25 -13.23
N ARG A 122 -11.64 7.05 -14.08
CA ARG A 122 -11.51 6.31 -15.33
C ARG A 122 -10.58 7.00 -16.33
N ASP A 123 -10.60 8.33 -16.38
CA ASP A 123 -9.78 9.10 -17.34
C ASP A 123 -8.30 8.98 -16.96
N ARG A 124 -7.99 9.06 -15.67
CA ARG A 124 -6.64 8.77 -15.15
C ARG A 124 -6.19 7.35 -15.52
N ALA A 125 -7.06 6.36 -15.39
CA ALA A 125 -6.73 4.99 -15.75
C ALA A 125 -6.40 4.85 -17.26
N LEU A 126 -7.17 5.51 -18.14
CA LEU A 126 -6.95 5.51 -19.58
C LEU A 126 -5.64 6.24 -19.97
N ASP A 127 -5.32 7.35 -19.31
CA ASP A 127 -4.06 8.06 -19.50
C ASP A 127 -2.87 7.18 -19.09
N MET A 128 -2.95 6.51 -17.94
CA MET A 128 -1.93 5.57 -17.48
C MET A 128 -1.76 4.38 -18.43
N LEU A 129 -2.84 3.79 -18.97
CA LEU A 129 -2.75 2.73 -19.98
C LEU A 129 -1.96 3.21 -21.21
N THR A 130 -2.27 4.42 -21.69
CA THR A 130 -1.60 5.02 -22.85
C THR A 130 -0.11 5.21 -22.59
N ARG A 131 0.26 5.79 -21.47
CA ARG A 131 1.68 5.99 -21.06
C ARG A 131 2.43 4.67 -20.91
N LEU A 132 1.73 3.61 -20.46
CA LEU A 132 2.28 2.26 -20.25
C LEU A 132 2.26 1.39 -21.52
N LYS A 133 1.75 1.92 -22.63
CA LYS A 133 1.60 1.21 -23.92
C LYS A 133 0.81 -0.09 -23.76
N LEU A 134 -0.30 -0.02 -23.04
CA LEU A 134 -1.24 -1.13 -22.83
C LEU A 134 -2.53 -0.86 -23.56
N GLU A 135 -3.03 -1.88 -24.28
CA GLU A 135 -4.25 -1.76 -25.04
C GLU A 135 -5.48 -2.15 -24.19
N ARG A 136 -6.47 -1.25 -24.14
CA ARG A 136 -7.72 -1.49 -23.39
C ARG A 136 -8.53 -2.69 -23.90
N THR A 137 -8.28 -3.12 -25.12
CA THR A 137 -8.96 -4.26 -25.75
C THR A 137 -8.31 -5.60 -25.45
N ASP A 138 -7.09 -5.60 -24.90
CA ASP A 138 -6.35 -6.81 -24.57
C ASP A 138 -7.07 -7.63 -23.49
N ARG A 139 -7.00 -8.95 -23.64
CA ARG A 139 -7.47 -9.85 -22.60
C ARG A 139 -6.39 -9.99 -21.53
N ILE A 140 -6.80 -9.97 -20.25
CA ILE A 140 -5.90 -10.15 -19.11
C ILE A 140 -5.09 -11.44 -19.25
N LYS A 141 -5.71 -12.53 -19.74
CA LYS A 141 -5.03 -13.81 -19.97
C LYS A 141 -3.83 -13.71 -20.92
N SER A 142 -3.90 -12.85 -21.94
CA SER A 142 -2.85 -12.70 -22.97
C SER A 142 -1.71 -11.78 -22.54
N LEU A 143 -1.87 -11.03 -21.46
CA LEU A 143 -0.84 -10.13 -20.94
C LEU A 143 0.31 -10.91 -20.30
N SER A 144 1.54 -10.41 -20.51
CA SER A 144 2.70 -10.87 -19.74
C SER A 144 2.51 -10.60 -18.24
N LYS A 145 3.28 -11.29 -17.38
CA LYS A 145 3.24 -11.07 -15.93
C LYS A 145 3.42 -9.58 -15.60
N GLY A 146 4.45 -8.93 -16.15
CA GLY A 146 4.72 -7.52 -15.90
C GLY A 146 3.60 -6.58 -16.38
N ASN A 147 2.93 -6.91 -17.51
CA ASN A 147 1.79 -6.12 -17.96
C ASN A 147 0.55 -6.33 -17.07
N LYS A 148 0.33 -7.52 -16.52
CA LYS A 148 -0.72 -7.76 -15.52
C LYS A 148 -0.47 -6.92 -14.25
N GLU A 149 0.78 -6.87 -13.78
CA GLU A 149 1.18 -6.05 -12.63
C GLU A 149 0.96 -4.56 -12.89
N LYS A 150 1.29 -4.06 -14.09
CA LYS A 150 1.00 -2.68 -14.50
C LYS A 150 -0.50 -2.38 -14.53
N VAL A 151 -1.32 -3.27 -15.12
CA VAL A 151 -2.79 -3.10 -15.13
C VAL A 151 -3.33 -3.05 -13.70
N GLN A 152 -2.85 -3.92 -12.83
CA GLN A 152 -3.25 -3.91 -11.42
C GLN A 152 -2.84 -2.62 -10.69
N LEU A 153 -1.64 -2.11 -10.95
CA LEU A 153 -1.19 -0.83 -10.41
C LEU A 153 -2.10 0.32 -10.91
N ILE A 154 -2.44 0.34 -12.20
CA ILE A 154 -3.36 1.32 -12.77
C ILE A 154 -4.69 1.33 -12.01
N THR A 155 -5.32 0.18 -11.79
CA THR A 155 -6.61 0.12 -11.09
C THR A 155 -6.53 0.62 -9.65
N VAL A 156 -5.40 0.42 -8.97
CA VAL A 156 -5.17 0.88 -7.60
C VAL A 156 -4.91 2.39 -7.56
N MET A 157 -4.04 2.91 -8.45
CA MET A 157 -3.64 4.32 -8.45
C MET A 157 -4.69 5.24 -9.09
N SER A 158 -5.65 4.69 -9.82
CA SER A 158 -6.77 5.46 -10.38
C SER A 158 -7.92 5.67 -9.39
N ARG A 159 -7.81 5.22 -8.15
CA ARG A 159 -8.75 5.59 -7.09
C ARG A 159 -8.31 6.88 -6.40
N GLU A 160 -9.27 7.68 -5.94
CA GLU A 160 -9.01 8.85 -5.09
C GLU A 160 -9.06 8.47 -3.61
N ALA A 161 -8.21 7.52 -3.23
CA ALA A 161 -8.13 7.01 -1.87
C ALA A 161 -7.46 8.00 -0.91
N GLN A 162 -7.78 7.91 0.38
CA GLN A 162 -7.07 8.61 1.45
C GLN A 162 -5.82 7.86 1.89
N LEU A 163 -5.84 6.52 1.75
CA LEU A 163 -4.74 5.63 2.11
C LEU A 163 -4.52 4.60 1.00
N TYR A 164 -3.30 4.57 0.47
CA TYR A 164 -2.85 3.53 -0.44
C TYR A 164 -1.97 2.55 0.33
N LEU A 165 -2.31 1.28 0.29
CA LEU A 165 -1.54 0.17 0.86
C LEU A 165 -0.91 -0.62 -0.28
N LEU A 166 0.39 -0.54 -0.46
CA LEU A 166 1.10 -1.16 -1.58
C LEU A 166 2.02 -2.27 -1.05
N ASP A 167 1.67 -3.51 -1.34
CA ASP A 167 2.39 -4.69 -0.86
C ASP A 167 3.41 -5.17 -1.90
N GLU A 168 4.70 -4.94 -1.64
CA GLU A 168 5.83 -5.25 -2.52
C GLU A 168 5.64 -4.75 -3.97
N PRO A 169 5.30 -3.45 -4.20
CA PRO A 169 4.94 -2.95 -5.54
C PRO A 169 6.04 -3.06 -6.59
N ILE A 170 7.30 -3.17 -6.17
CA ILE A 170 8.49 -3.32 -7.02
C ILE A 170 9.14 -4.70 -6.86
N GLY A 171 8.51 -5.60 -6.09
CA GLY A 171 9.01 -6.95 -5.86
C GLY A 171 8.98 -7.81 -7.12
N GLY A 172 10.10 -8.46 -7.47
CA GLY A 172 10.19 -9.30 -8.66
C GLY A 172 10.18 -8.57 -10.00
N VAL A 173 10.25 -7.23 -9.98
CA VAL A 173 10.35 -6.38 -11.16
C VAL A 173 11.81 -6.13 -11.50
N ASP A 174 12.14 -6.06 -12.80
CA ASP A 174 13.50 -5.72 -13.22
C ASP A 174 13.89 -4.28 -12.80
N PRO A 175 15.18 -4.01 -12.53
CA PRO A 175 15.62 -2.71 -12.01
C PRO A 175 15.20 -1.51 -12.87
N ALA A 176 15.18 -1.64 -14.19
CA ALA A 176 14.82 -0.53 -15.09
C ALA A 176 13.33 -0.19 -14.98
N ALA A 177 12.47 -1.17 -14.70
CA ALA A 177 11.04 -0.95 -14.54
C ALA A 177 10.66 -0.44 -13.14
N ARG A 178 11.52 -0.60 -12.12
CA ARG A 178 11.24 -0.13 -10.74
C ARG A 178 11.07 1.38 -10.66
N ASP A 179 12.00 2.13 -11.24
CA ASP A 179 11.91 3.61 -11.30
C ASP A 179 10.62 4.07 -11.96
N TYR A 180 10.22 3.37 -13.01
CA TYR A 180 8.98 3.67 -13.70
C TYR A 180 7.74 3.43 -12.80
N ILE A 181 7.69 2.31 -12.08
CA ILE A 181 6.59 2.01 -11.14
C ILE A 181 6.54 3.05 -10.02
N LEU A 182 7.69 3.38 -9.41
CA LEU A 182 7.76 4.39 -8.36
C LEU A 182 7.32 5.76 -8.86
N ASN A 183 7.76 6.18 -10.04
CA ASN A 183 7.28 7.42 -10.64
C ASN A 183 5.78 7.39 -10.92
N THR A 184 5.24 6.25 -11.38
CA THR A 184 3.79 6.09 -11.58
C THR A 184 3.03 6.24 -10.25
N ILE A 185 3.52 5.67 -9.16
CA ILE A 185 2.94 5.84 -7.83
C ILE A 185 2.97 7.31 -7.43
N LEU A 186 4.12 7.98 -7.52
CA LEU A 186 4.32 9.36 -7.06
C LEU A 186 3.52 10.40 -7.86
N THR A 187 3.24 10.14 -9.13
CA THR A 187 2.54 11.10 -10.00
C THR A 187 1.04 10.90 -10.08
N ASN A 188 0.52 9.80 -9.53
CA ASN A 188 -0.90 9.42 -9.71
C ASN A 188 -1.65 9.19 -8.40
N TYR A 189 -1.08 9.47 -7.23
CA TYR A 189 -1.85 9.45 -6.00
C TYR A 189 -2.51 10.82 -5.72
N ARG A 190 -3.57 10.80 -4.93
CA ARG A 190 -4.28 12.03 -4.53
C ARG A 190 -3.36 12.90 -3.67
N GLU A 191 -3.37 14.20 -3.92
CA GLU A 191 -2.70 15.18 -3.07
C GLU A 191 -3.16 15.04 -1.60
N ASN A 192 -2.23 15.07 -0.68
CA ASN A 192 -2.44 14.83 0.76
C ASN A 192 -2.90 13.41 1.16
N ALA A 193 -2.95 12.45 0.25
CA ALA A 193 -3.16 11.06 0.61
C ALA A 193 -1.91 10.46 1.29
N THR A 194 -2.10 9.35 1.97
CA THR A 194 -1.02 8.60 2.59
C THR A 194 -0.73 7.36 1.78
N ILE A 195 0.55 7.06 1.57
CA ILE A 195 0.98 5.83 0.93
C ILE A 195 1.77 5.00 1.94
N VAL A 196 1.43 3.73 2.10
CA VAL A 196 2.24 2.75 2.84
C VAL A 196 2.80 1.76 1.83
N ILE A 197 4.12 1.71 1.71
CA ILE A 197 4.84 0.79 0.83
C ILE A 197 5.49 -0.28 1.67
N SER A 198 5.05 -1.54 1.56
CA SER A 198 5.79 -2.65 2.15
C SER A 198 6.87 -3.12 1.18
N THR A 199 8.10 -3.24 1.65
CA THR A 199 9.19 -3.81 0.84
C THR A 199 10.37 -4.26 1.69
N HIS A 200 11.21 -5.08 1.08
CA HIS A 200 12.55 -5.43 1.56
C HIS A 200 13.65 -4.79 0.70
N LEU A 201 13.28 -4.05 -0.37
CA LEU A 201 14.18 -3.37 -1.32
C LEU A 201 14.33 -1.89 -0.92
N ILE A 202 15.05 -1.65 0.19
CA ILE A 202 15.12 -0.33 0.83
C ILE A 202 15.80 0.70 -0.07
N ALA A 203 16.94 0.34 -0.67
CA ALA A 203 17.72 1.23 -1.52
C ALA A 203 16.92 1.83 -2.69
N ASP A 204 15.93 1.11 -3.20
CA ASP A 204 15.09 1.58 -4.31
C ASP A 204 14.05 2.61 -3.86
N VAL A 205 13.54 2.51 -2.63
CA VAL A 205 12.43 3.35 -2.13
C VAL A 205 12.86 4.46 -1.17
N GLU A 206 14.04 4.38 -0.53
CA GLU A 206 14.42 5.29 0.56
C GLU A 206 14.35 6.78 0.17
N ARG A 207 14.55 7.10 -1.12
CA ARG A 207 14.52 8.48 -1.63
C ARG A 207 13.13 9.13 -1.66
N ILE A 208 12.08 8.31 -1.58
CA ILE A 208 10.69 8.77 -1.66
C ILE A 208 9.95 8.67 -0.33
N LEU A 209 10.58 8.11 0.71
CA LEU A 209 9.95 7.88 2.00
C LEU A 209 10.11 9.10 2.92
N ASP A 210 9.02 9.51 3.55
CA ASP A 210 9.01 10.51 4.62
C ASP A 210 9.24 9.83 5.98
N GLU A 211 8.66 8.65 6.16
CA GLU A 211 8.61 7.94 7.46
C GLU A 211 8.82 6.43 7.24
N VAL A 212 9.36 5.76 8.26
CA VAL A 212 9.58 4.31 8.21
C VAL A 212 9.08 3.61 9.46
N VAL A 213 8.64 2.37 9.26
CA VAL A 213 8.30 1.38 10.27
C VAL A 213 9.12 0.14 10.01
N PHE A 214 10.07 -0.19 10.89
CA PHE A 214 10.80 -1.44 10.85
C PHE A 214 10.03 -2.53 11.57
N ILE A 215 9.74 -3.63 10.85
CA ILE A 215 9.00 -4.76 11.41
C ILE A 215 9.81 -6.06 11.27
N ARG A 216 9.94 -6.82 12.35
CA ARG A 216 10.59 -8.13 12.41
C ARG A 216 9.84 -9.06 13.34
N ASP A 217 9.66 -10.30 12.93
CA ASP A 217 9.03 -11.36 13.73
C ASP A 217 7.68 -10.95 14.32
N GLY A 218 6.91 -10.18 13.56
CA GLY A 218 5.60 -9.68 13.97
C GLY A 218 5.61 -8.51 14.95
N GLN A 219 6.75 -7.89 15.23
CA GLN A 219 6.89 -6.75 16.14
C GLN A 219 7.45 -5.52 15.44
N VAL A 220 7.01 -4.34 15.84
CA VAL A 220 7.59 -3.05 15.42
C VAL A 220 8.86 -2.81 16.22
N LEU A 221 10.00 -2.74 15.54
CA LEU A 221 11.30 -2.51 16.18
C LEU A 221 11.61 -1.01 16.34
N ARG A 222 11.32 -0.24 15.30
CA ARG A 222 11.61 1.21 15.27
C ARG A 222 10.68 1.90 14.29
N THR A 223 10.33 3.14 14.60
CA THR A 223 9.62 4.06 13.72
C THR A 223 10.31 5.41 13.73
N GLY A 224 10.22 6.16 12.65
CA GLY A 224 10.77 7.52 12.63
C GLY A 224 10.70 8.18 11.26
N GLN A 225 10.93 9.48 11.24
CA GLN A 225 11.12 10.23 10.01
C GLN A 225 12.48 9.88 9.40
N VAL A 226 12.52 9.68 8.08
CA VAL A 226 13.73 9.21 7.37
C VAL A 226 14.91 10.17 7.57
N ASP A 227 14.67 11.47 7.42
CA ASP A 227 15.74 12.47 7.58
C ASP A 227 16.26 12.55 9.01
N ALA A 228 15.38 12.49 10.02
CA ALA A 228 15.79 12.46 11.41
C ALA A 228 16.63 11.20 11.74
N LEU A 229 16.24 10.05 11.23
CA LEU A 229 17.00 8.79 11.40
C LEU A 229 18.38 8.85 10.73
N ARG A 230 18.46 9.47 9.53
CA ARG A 230 19.74 9.66 8.82
C ARG A 230 20.69 10.61 9.57
N GLU A 231 20.15 11.69 10.12
CA GLU A 231 20.94 12.64 10.94
C GLU A 231 21.44 12.01 12.25
N GLU A 232 20.55 11.30 12.96
CA GLU A 232 20.86 10.62 14.22
C GLU A 232 21.94 9.54 14.07
N GLU A 233 21.83 8.72 13.01
CA GLU A 233 22.69 7.55 12.81
C GLU A 233 23.91 7.83 11.90
N GLY A 234 23.91 8.94 11.17
CA GLY A 234 24.96 9.28 10.20
C GLY A 234 25.08 8.29 9.04
N LYS A 235 23.97 7.61 8.69
CA LYS A 235 23.93 6.51 7.72
C LYS A 235 22.71 6.62 6.78
N SER A 236 22.78 5.93 5.63
CA SER A 236 21.60 5.73 4.78
C SER A 236 20.60 4.79 5.46
N LEU A 237 19.33 4.88 5.05
CA LEU A 237 18.28 3.99 5.56
C LEU A 237 18.57 2.51 5.26
N ASP A 238 19.13 2.20 4.08
CA ASP A 238 19.55 0.85 3.72
C ASP A 238 20.67 0.33 4.64
N ALA A 239 21.66 1.16 4.97
CA ALA A 239 22.72 0.79 5.90
C ALA A 239 22.17 0.55 7.33
N LEU A 240 21.27 1.41 7.79
CA LEU A 240 20.59 1.24 9.08
C LEU A 240 19.75 -0.04 9.10
N PHE A 241 19.02 -0.31 8.03
CA PHE A 241 18.24 -1.54 7.90
C PHE A 241 19.14 -2.79 8.02
N ARG A 242 20.24 -2.84 7.28
CA ARG A 242 21.19 -3.98 7.35
C ARG A 242 21.75 -4.18 8.75
N GLU A 243 22.01 -3.10 9.48
CA GLU A 243 22.49 -3.18 10.87
C GLU A 243 21.41 -3.70 11.82
N VAL A 244 20.20 -3.14 11.75
CA VAL A 244 19.06 -3.54 12.59
C VAL A 244 18.69 -5.01 12.36
N PHE A 245 18.74 -5.47 11.12
CA PHE A 245 18.37 -6.85 10.78
C PHE A 245 19.57 -7.81 10.71
N LYS A 246 20.82 -7.32 10.88
CA LYS A 246 22.05 -8.08 10.80
C LYS A 246 22.11 -9.01 9.57
N CYS A 247 21.80 -8.43 8.40
CA CYS A 247 21.88 -9.10 7.11
C CYS A 247 23.24 -8.93 6.49
#